data_ca700ce37b0dc4e9a8789fb3ae52efbd
#
_entry.id   ca700ce37b0dc4e9a8789fb3ae52efbd
#
_cell.length_a   1.000
_cell.length_b   1.000
_cell.length_c   1.000
_cell.angle_alpha   90.00
_cell.angle_beta   90.00
_cell.angle_gamma   90.00
#
_symmetry.space_group_name_H-M   'P 1'
#
loop_
_entity.id
_entity.type
_entity.pdbx_description
1 polymer ?
#
loop_
_entity_poly.entity_id
_entity_poly.type
_entity_poly.pdbx_seq_one_letter_code
_entity_poly.pdbx_strand_id
1 'polypeptide(L)'
;MMSARVAYKFLARGAVGPVSRARWPLPEGRQAGAWIGTEEPVSLCRSGVHACLKEHLAFWLHEELWRVELEGDLSTGLDCVLSPRGRLVEKVRAWSEEGAAQGFAVAVRDHAASLIDERPEEERAALRGYVEDASWHVNNGRPESPALAALCASMAVAKLSVAAKKTIVTPDTEADALEHAYRLERGWQSAWIVDQMGLT
;
A
#
# COMPACT_ATOMS: atom_id res chain seq x y z
N MET A 1 20.04 -4.57 -24.79
CA MET A 1 18.65 -4.84 -24.32
C MET A 1 18.58 -4.43 -22.85
N MET A 2 17.80 -3.42 -22.50
CA MET A 2 17.56 -3.10 -21.10
C MET A 2 16.73 -4.21 -20.48
N SER A 3 17.19 -4.76 -19.37
CA SER A 3 16.46 -5.81 -18.66
C SER A 3 15.18 -5.21 -18.07
N ALA A 4 14.03 -5.82 -18.33
CA ALA A 4 12.78 -5.43 -17.70
C ALA A 4 12.89 -5.61 -16.18
N ARG A 5 12.41 -4.63 -15.42
CA ARG A 5 12.41 -4.68 -13.95
C ARG A 5 11.03 -5.12 -13.45
N VAL A 6 11.05 -5.98 -12.45
CA VAL A 6 9.82 -6.43 -11.77
C VAL A 6 9.41 -5.41 -10.71
N ALA A 7 8.13 -5.09 -10.70
CA ALA A 7 7.48 -4.27 -9.69
C ALA A 7 6.05 -4.79 -9.47
N TYR A 8 5.27 -4.08 -8.66
CA TYR A 8 3.91 -4.47 -8.32
C TYR A 8 2.95 -3.30 -8.57
N LYS A 9 1.70 -3.63 -8.83
CA LYS A 9 0.67 -2.61 -9.02
C LYS A 9 -0.66 -3.06 -8.48
N PHE A 10 -1.25 -2.20 -7.68
CA PHE A 10 -2.64 -2.35 -7.29
C PHE A 10 -3.57 -1.74 -8.33
N LEU A 11 -4.62 -2.47 -8.67
CA LEU A 11 -5.65 -2.08 -9.62
C LEU A 11 -7.04 -2.34 -9.05
N ALA A 12 -8.03 -1.62 -9.56
CA ALA A 12 -9.42 -1.94 -9.34
C ALA A 12 -9.78 -3.22 -10.12
N ARG A 13 -10.92 -3.81 -9.78
CA ARG A 13 -11.42 -5.03 -10.41
C ARG A 13 -11.43 -4.95 -11.92
N GLY A 14 -10.95 -6.02 -12.56
CA GLY A 14 -10.82 -6.10 -14.02
C GLY A 14 -9.61 -5.35 -14.57
N ALA A 15 -8.56 -5.23 -13.77
CA ALA A 15 -7.30 -4.58 -14.13
C ALA A 15 -7.47 -3.11 -14.54
N VAL A 16 -8.31 -2.37 -13.83
CA VAL A 16 -8.57 -0.94 -14.09
C VAL A 16 -7.69 -0.08 -13.18
N GLY A 17 -7.00 0.90 -13.76
CA GLY A 17 -6.24 1.88 -12.99
C GLY A 17 -7.14 2.70 -12.06
N PRO A 18 -6.90 2.73 -10.74
CA PRO A 18 -7.83 3.38 -9.81
C PRO A 18 -7.97 4.89 -10.04
N VAL A 19 -6.92 5.54 -10.52
CA VAL A 19 -6.91 6.98 -10.80
C VAL A 19 -7.19 7.25 -12.29
N SER A 20 -6.43 6.62 -13.19
CA SER A 20 -6.53 6.87 -14.63
C SER A 20 -7.80 6.33 -15.28
N ARG A 21 -8.47 5.36 -14.62
CA ARG A 21 -9.60 4.58 -15.17
C ARG A 21 -9.25 3.80 -16.45
N ALA A 22 -8.00 3.82 -16.87
CA ALA A 22 -7.54 3.04 -18.02
C ALA A 22 -7.52 1.55 -17.67
N ARG A 23 -7.99 0.72 -18.61
CA ARG A 23 -7.92 -0.73 -18.48
C ARG A 23 -6.56 -1.22 -19.00
N TRP A 24 -5.93 -2.07 -18.22
CA TRP A 24 -4.68 -2.72 -18.59
C TRP A 24 -4.95 -3.97 -19.43
N PRO A 25 -4.14 -4.21 -20.50
CA PRO A 25 -4.18 -5.48 -21.21
C PRO A 25 -3.83 -6.64 -20.29
N LEU A 26 -4.70 -7.65 -20.29
CA LEU A 26 -4.51 -8.83 -19.43
C LEU A 26 -3.49 -9.81 -20.05
N PRO A 27 -2.76 -10.54 -19.20
CA PRO A 27 -1.99 -11.71 -19.64
C PRO A 27 -2.89 -12.80 -20.25
N GLU A 28 -2.40 -13.49 -21.27
CA GLU A 28 -3.09 -14.61 -21.89
C GLU A 28 -2.25 -15.89 -21.74
N GLY A 29 -2.75 -16.84 -20.96
CA GLY A 29 -2.03 -18.07 -20.64
C GLY A 29 -0.71 -17.78 -19.91
N ARG A 30 0.43 -18.08 -20.57
CA ARG A 30 1.78 -17.77 -20.05
C ARG A 30 2.38 -16.50 -20.63
N GLN A 31 1.67 -15.84 -21.53
CA GLN A 31 2.13 -14.62 -22.18
C GLN A 31 1.70 -13.40 -21.35
N ALA A 32 2.66 -12.54 -21.02
CA ALA A 32 2.38 -11.25 -20.37
C ALA A 32 1.48 -10.37 -21.24
N GLY A 33 0.72 -9.49 -20.62
CA GLY A 33 -0.13 -8.53 -21.31
C GLY A 33 0.65 -7.62 -22.25
N ALA A 34 -0.04 -6.96 -23.16
CA ALA A 34 0.59 -5.99 -24.04
C ALA A 34 1.19 -4.82 -23.26
N TRP A 35 2.29 -4.28 -23.77
CA TRP A 35 2.91 -3.09 -23.21
C TRP A 35 1.98 -1.89 -23.35
N ILE A 36 1.86 -1.13 -22.26
CA ILE A 36 1.26 0.21 -22.27
C ILE A 36 2.31 1.23 -21.83
N GLY A 37 2.13 2.47 -22.17
CA GLY A 37 3.07 3.51 -21.78
C GLY A 37 2.85 4.83 -22.48
N THR A 38 3.88 5.67 -22.44
CA THR A 38 3.91 7.01 -23.05
C THR A 38 5.25 7.25 -23.71
N GLU A 39 5.24 8.06 -24.76
CA GLU A 39 6.45 8.64 -25.36
C GLU A 39 6.83 9.97 -24.71
N GLU A 40 5.94 10.54 -23.90
CA GLU A 40 6.21 11.75 -23.15
C GLU A 40 7.17 11.49 -21.98
N PRO A 41 7.91 12.50 -21.52
CA PRO A 41 8.72 12.40 -20.32
C PRO A 41 7.88 11.93 -19.12
N VAL A 42 8.41 10.97 -18.38
CA VAL A 42 7.75 10.41 -17.20
C VAL A 42 7.65 11.48 -16.11
N SER A 43 6.48 11.65 -15.54
CA SER A 43 6.22 12.66 -14.51
C SER A 43 5.26 12.13 -13.44
N LEU A 44 5.58 12.36 -12.19
CA LEU A 44 4.76 11.92 -11.06
C LEU A 44 3.32 12.45 -11.18
N CYS A 45 2.35 11.55 -11.06
CA CYS A 45 0.90 11.83 -11.15
C CYS A 45 0.40 12.40 -12.48
N ARG A 46 1.23 12.46 -13.53
CA ARG A 46 0.84 13.03 -14.83
C ARG A 46 1.05 12.07 -16.00
N SER A 47 2.23 11.50 -16.14
CA SER A 47 2.57 10.65 -17.29
C SER A 47 3.40 9.44 -16.88
N GLY A 48 3.30 8.37 -17.67
CA GLY A 48 4.03 7.13 -17.45
C GLY A 48 3.26 6.10 -16.62
N VAL A 49 3.90 4.97 -16.44
CA VAL A 49 3.40 3.85 -15.64
C VAL A 49 3.89 4.00 -14.21
N HIS A 50 2.95 4.10 -13.27
CA HIS A 50 3.23 4.12 -11.84
C HIS A 50 3.06 2.70 -11.29
N ALA A 51 4.07 2.20 -10.61
CA ALA A 51 4.07 0.93 -9.90
C ALA A 51 4.71 1.10 -8.53
N CYS A 52 4.71 0.09 -7.69
CA CYS A 52 5.37 0.12 -6.39
C CYS A 52 6.39 -1.02 -6.27
N LEU A 53 7.41 -0.78 -5.50
CA LEU A 53 8.32 -1.81 -5.00
C LEU A 53 7.69 -2.50 -3.80
N LYS A 54 8.26 -3.62 -3.36
CA LYS A 54 7.72 -4.44 -2.26
C LYS A 54 7.54 -3.64 -0.97
N GLU A 55 8.49 -2.79 -0.65
CA GLU A 55 8.50 -1.95 0.54
C GLU A 55 7.41 -0.88 0.56
N HIS A 56 6.76 -0.62 -0.57
CA HIS A 56 5.76 0.43 -0.72
C HIS A 56 4.34 -0.08 -0.99
N LEU A 57 4.11 -1.40 -0.93
CA LEU A 57 2.82 -2.01 -1.26
C LEU A 57 1.65 -1.42 -0.48
N ALA A 58 1.82 -1.23 0.84
CA ALA A 58 0.76 -0.74 1.69
C ALA A 58 0.30 0.70 1.39
N PHE A 59 1.08 1.49 0.64
CA PHE A 59 0.68 2.83 0.24
C PHE A 59 -0.32 2.86 -0.93
N TRP A 60 -0.50 1.72 -1.64
CA TRP A 60 -1.23 1.66 -2.92
C TRP A 60 -2.36 0.64 -2.94
N LEU A 61 -2.81 0.19 -1.78
CA LEU A 61 -3.80 -0.88 -1.61
C LEU A 61 -5.07 -0.68 -2.45
N HIS A 62 -5.44 -1.75 -3.17
CA HIS A 62 -6.69 -1.82 -3.92
C HIS A 62 -7.14 -3.27 -4.10
N GLU A 63 -8.19 -3.52 -4.91
CA GLU A 63 -8.84 -4.83 -5.06
C GLU A 63 -7.95 -5.91 -5.65
N GLU A 64 -7.11 -5.58 -6.63
CA GLU A 64 -6.26 -6.57 -7.34
C GLU A 64 -4.79 -6.18 -7.23
N LEU A 65 -3.97 -7.13 -6.81
CA LEU A 65 -2.51 -6.98 -6.83
C LEU A 65 -1.94 -7.73 -8.05
N TRP A 66 -1.11 -7.04 -8.80
CA TRP A 66 -0.47 -7.55 -10.01
C TRP A 66 1.05 -7.42 -9.95
N ARG A 67 1.75 -8.45 -10.41
CA ARG A 67 3.16 -8.35 -10.78
C ARG A 67 3.25 -7.69 -12.15
N VAL A 68 4.10 -6.70 -12.28
CA VAL A 68 4.29 -5.93 -13.52
C VAL A 68 5.75 -5.95 -13.94
N GLU A 69 5.97 -5.87 -15.24
CA GLU A 69 7.27 -5.56 -15.81
C GLU A 69 7.30 -4.10 -16.25
N LEU A 70 8.42 -3.45 -15.96
CA LEU A 70 8.69 -2.06 -16.31
C LEU A 70 9.88 -2.00 -17.27
N GLU A 71 9.82 -1.12 -18.27
CA GLU A 71 10.86 -0.95 -19.29
C GLU A 71 11.16 0.52 -19.52
N GLY A 72 12.43 0.83 -19.73
CA GLY A 72 12.96 2.18 -19.95
C GLY A 72 13.61 2.76 -18.72
N ASP A 73 13.90 4.05 -18.74
CA ASP A 73 14.52 4.76 -17.63
C ASP A 73 13.51 4.91 -16.48
N LEU A 74 13.88 4.34 -15.32
CA LEU A 74 13.04 4.39 -14.14
C LEU A 74 13.35 5.62 -13.31
N SER A 75 12.29 6.29 -12.86
CA SER A 75 12.36 7.33 -11.84
C SER A 75 11.74 6.82 -10.56
N THR A 76 12.33 7.17 -9.42
CA THR A 76 11.80 6.79 -8.10
C THR A 76 11.08 7.98 -7.50
N GLY A 77 9.81 7.81 -7.18
CA GLY A 77 9.06 8.70 -6.32
C GLY A 77 9.18 8.27 -4.85
N LEU A 78 8.45 8.95 -3.98
CA LEU A 78 8.51 8.69 -2.53
C LEU A 78 8.03 7.27 -2.18
N ASP A 79 6.94 6.81 -2.80
CA ASP A 79 6.29 5.52 -2.53
C ASP A 79 5.99 4.75 -3.81
N CYS A 80 6.60 5.14 -4.93
CA CYS A 80 6.37 4.52 -6.23
C CYS A 80 7.61 4.53 -7.11
N VAL A 81 7.58 3.69 -8.12
CA VAL A 81 8.50 3.71 -9.25
C VAL A 81 7.71 4.08 -10.50
N LEU A 82 8.30 4.94 -11.31
CA LEU A 82 7.73 5.41 -12.57
C LEU A 82 8.54 4.86 -13.73
N SER A 83 7.85 4.47 -14.79
CA SER A 83 8.46 3.94 -16.01
C SER A 83 7.74 4.48 -17.24
N PRO A 84 8.44 4.68 -18.36
CA PRO A 84 7.79 5.00 -19.64
C PRO A 84 6.83 3.91 -20.09
N ARG A 85 7.14 2.63 -19.82
CA ARG A 85 6.36 1.48 -20.26
C ARG A 85 6.22 0.43 -19.17
N GLY A 86 5.06 -0.24 -19.17
CA GLY A 86 4.82 -1.37 -18.28
C GLY A 86 3.82 -2.35 -18.85
N ARG A 87 3.81 -3.59 -18.33
CA ARG A 87 2.81 -4.60 -18.67
C ARG A 87 2.50 -5.48 -17.48
N LEU A 88 1.28 -6.02 -17.45
CA LEU A 88 0.88 -7.02 -16.47
C LEU A 88 1.52 -8.36 -16.81
N VAL A 89 2.07 -9.03 -15.82
CA VAL A 89 2.66 -10.37 -15.98
C VAL A 89 1.79 -11.41 -15.32
N GLU A 90 1.38 -11.18 -14.07
CA GLU A 90 0.68 -12.17 -13.29
C GLU A 90 -0.17 -11.50 -12.20
N LYS A 91 -1.37 -12.02 -11.99
CA LYS A 91 -2.21 -11.62 -10.87
C LYS A 91 -1.79 -12.36 -9.61
N VAL A 92 -1.56 -11.64 -8.53
CA VAL A 92 -1.34 -12.23 -7.20
C VAL A 92 -2.69 -12.66 -6.64
N ARG A 93 -3.11 -13.90 -6.95
CA ARG A 93 -4.45 -14.40 -6.62
C ARG A 93 -4.70 -14.47 -5.13
N ALA A 94 -3.68 -14.80 -4.36
CA ALA A 94 -3.78 -14.84 -2.91
C ALA A 94 -4.38 -13.56 -2.33
N TRP A 95 -3.97 -12.39 -2.83
CA TRP A 95 -4.53 -11.10 -2.42
C TRP A 95 -6.00 -10.94 -2.80
N SER A 96 -6.32 -11.19 -4.06
CA SER A 96 -7.60 -10.79 -4.67
C SER A 96 -8.71 -11.83 -4.54
N GLU A 97 -8.36 -13.12 -4.48
CA GLU A 97 -9.30 -14.24 -4.65
C GLU A 97 -9.31 -15.19 -3.45
N GLU A 98 -8.21 -15.26 -2.66
CA GLU A 98 -8.03 -16.22 -1.57
C GLU A 98 -8.22 -15.60 -0.18
N GLY A 99 -8.74 -14.38 -0.13
CA GLY A 99 -9.10 -13.72 1.14
C GLY A 99 -7.94 -13.07 1.89
N ALA A 100 -6.73 -13.04 1.35
CA ALA A 100 -5.58 -12.44 2.03
C ALA A 100 -5.75 -10.94 2.29
N ALA A 101 -6.45 -10.21 1.42
CA ALA A 101 -6.78 -8.80 1.65
C ALA A 101 -7.59 -8.60 2.94
N GLN A 102 -8.54 -9.49 3.22
CA GLN A 102 -9.31 -9.47 4.46
C GLN A 102 -8.44 -9.87 5.66
N GLY A 103 -7.59 -10.90 5.50
CA GLY A 103 -6.61 -11.29 6.52
C GLY A 103 -5.65 -10.16 6.86
N PHE A 104 -5.21 -9.39 5.85
CA PHE A 104 -4.41 -8.20 6.03
C PHE A 104 -5.14 -7.14 6.86
N ALA A 105 -6.41 -6.84 6.54
CA ALA A 105 -7.19 -5.86 7.29
C ALA A 105 -7.32 -6.25 8.78
N VAL A 106 -7.52 -7.53 9.07
CA VAL A 106 -7.52 -8.07 10.45
C VAL A 106 -6.15 -7.88 11.10
N ALA A 107 -5.08 -8.27 10.42
CA ALA A 107 -3.73 -8.22 10.97
C ALA A 107 -3.29 -6.78 11.33
N VAL A 108 -3.58 -5.80 10.47
CA VAL A 108 -3.21 -4.39 10.75
C VAL A 108 -4.01 -3.80 11.91
N ARG A 109 -5.30 -4.13 12.03
CA ARG A 109 -6.11 -3.76 13.18
C ARG A 109 -5.58 -4.35 14.47
N ASP A 110 -5.29 -5.64 14.48
CA ASP A 110 -4.83 -6.36 15.68
C ASP A 110 -3.44 -5.89 16.11
N HIS A 111 -2.56 -5.60 15.15
CA HIS A 111 -1.26 -5.00 15.42
C HIS A 111 -1.40 -3.63 16.11
N ALA A 112 -2.21 -2.74 15.57
CA ALA A 112 -2.44 -1.42 16.16
C ALA A 112 -3.09 -1.54 17.56
N ALA A 113 -4.09 -2.41 17.72
CA ALA A 113 -4.75 -2.65 19.00
C ALA A 113 -3.75 -3.14 20.05
N SER A 114 -2.92 -4.12 19.71
CA SER A 114 -1.91 -4.67 20.63
C SER A 114 -0.93 -3.61 21.13
N LEU A 115 -0.44 -2.73 20.25
CA LEU A 115 0.47 -1.65 20.63
C LEU A 115 -0.19 -0.60 21.53
N ILE A 116 -1.49 -0.35 21.35
CA ILE A 116 -2.26 0.59 22.14
C ILE A 116 -2.59 0.00 23.51
N ASP A 117 -2.92 -1.28 23.59
CA ASP A 117 -3.29 -1.96 24.84
C ASP A 117 -2.14 -2.02 25.85
N GLU A 118 -0.90 -1.93 25.40
CA GLU A 118 0.29 -1.82 26.26
C GLU A 118 0.45 -0.44 26.95
N ARG A 119 -0.43 0.53 26.62
CA ARG A 119 -0.30 1.91 27.07
C ARG A 119 -1.21 2.25 28.26
N PRO A 120 -0.89 3.32 29.02
CA PRO A 120 -1.78 3.86 30.06
C PRO A 120 -3.16 4.23 29.47
N GLU A 121 -4.21 4.11 30.28
CA GLU A 121 -5.61 4.33 29.85
C GLU A 121 -5.84 5.68 29.17
N GLU A 122 -5.19 6.75 29.65
CA GLU A 122 -5.32 8.10 29.07
C GLU A 122 -4.86 8.14 27.60
N GLU A 123 -3.73 7.45 27.29
CA GLU A 123 -3.22 7.35 25.93
C GLU A 123 -4.12 6.44 25.08
N ARG A 124 -4.60 5.32 25.64
CA ARG A 124 -5.53 4.42 24.97
C ARG A 124 -6.82 5.10 24.57
N ALA A 125 -7.42 5.86 25.47
CA ALA A 125 -8.69 6.54 25.23
C ALA A 125 -8.61 7.49 24.01
N ALA A 126 -7.49 8.21 23.86
CA ALA A 126 -7.28 9.12 22.74
C ALA A 126 -7.14 8.41 21.37
N LEU A 127 -6.73 7.14 21.37
CA LEU A 127 -6.44 6.37 20.15
C LEU A 127 -7.52 5.32 19.81
N ARG A 128 -8.42 5.05 20.74
CA ARG A 128 -9.49 4.05 20.62
C ARG A 128 -10.32 4.20 19.35
N GLY A 129 -10.68 5.43 18.99
CA GLY A 129 -11.47 5.73 17.79
C GLY A 129 -10.84 5.19 16.50
N TYR A 130 -9.52 5.27 16.35
CA TYR A 130 -8.84 4.74 15.16
C TYR A 130 -8.91 3.22 15.05
N VAL A 131 -8.83 2.51 16.20
CA VAL A 131 -8.95 1.04 16.23
C VAL A 131 -10.40 0.62 16.00
N GLU A 132 -11.37 1.38 16.53
CA GLU A 132 -12.79 1.16 16.28
C GLU A 132 -13.12 1.36 14.81
N ASP A 133 -12.61 2.42 14.16
CA ASP A 133 -12.76 2.66 12.73
C ASP A 133 -12.11 1.54 11.90
N ALA A 134 -10.89 1.10 12.25
CA ALA A 134 -10.25 -0.04 11.59
C ALA A 134 -11.12 -1.30 11.73
N SER A 135 -11.66 -1.57 12.92
CA SER A 135 -12.55 -2.70 13.20
C SER A 135 -13.84 -2.61 12.40
N TRP A 136 -14.41 -1.41 12.28
CA TRP A 136 -15.59 -1.19 11.45
C TRP A 136 -15.33 -1.54 9.98
N HIS A 137 -14.19 -1.12 9.42
CA HIS A 137 -13.80 -1.47 8.06
C HIS A 137 -13.59 -2.97 7.89
N VAL A 138 -12.89 -3.64 8.82
CA VAL A 138 -12.72 -5.10 8.82
C VAL A 138 -14.07 -5.82 8.75
N ASN A 139 -15.03 -5.39 9.57
CA ASN A 139 -16.34 -6.05 9.69
C ASN A 139 -17.26 -5.79 8.48
N ASN A 140 -17.06 -4.69 7.77
CA ASN A 140 -17.87 -4.36 6.59
C ASN A 140 -17.48 -5.14 5.34
N GLY A 141 -16.24 -5.65 5.23
CA GLY A 141 -15.79 -6.52 4.14
C GLY A 141 -15.96 -5.93 2.73
N ARG A 142 -15.91 -4.60 2.60
CA ARG A 142 -15.99 -3.93 1.28
C ARG A 142 -14.64 -4.00 0.55
N PRO A 143 -14.61 -3.84 -0.77
CA PRO A 143 -13.36 -3.87 -1.55
C PRO A 143 -12.29 -2.89 -1.06
N GLU A 144 -12.70 -1.71 -0.58
CA GLU A 144 -11.84 -0.67 -0.01
C GLU A 144 -11.45 -0.90 1.46
N SER A 145 -12.10 -1.83 2.16
CA SER A 145 -11.89 -2.09 3.59
C SER A 145 -10.43 -2.34 3.98
N PRO A 146 -9.63 -3.11 3.23
CA PRO A 146 -8.23 -3.33 3.59
C PRO A 146 -7.42 -2.03 3.59
N ALA A 147 -7.64 -1.14 2.61
CA ALA A 147 -6.95 0.14 2.52
C ALA A 147 -7.33 1.09 3.66
N LEU A 148 -8.62 1.14 4.01
CA LEU A 148 -9.14 2.01 5.07
C LEU A 148 -8.77 1.48 6.46
N ALA A 149 -8.83 0.19 6.71
CA ALA A 149 -8.35 -0.41 7.95
C ALA A 149 -6.85 -0.13 8.15
N ALA A 150 -6.05 -0.29 7.09
CA ALA A 150 -4.62 0.00 7.12
C ALA A 150 -4.33 1.49 7.39
N LEU A 151 -5.11 2.40 6.83
CA LEU A 151 -4.99 3.83 7.08
C LEU A 151 -5.27 4.15 8.55
N CYS A 152 -6.39 3.69 9.09
CA CYS A 152 -6.77 3.92 10.49
C CYS A 152 -5.72 3.34 11.46
N ALA A 153 -5.28 2.10 11.23
CA ALA A 153 -4.23 1.46 12.01
C ALA A 153 -2.91 2.26 11.97
N SER A 154 -2.48 2.69 10.78
CA SER A 154 -1.24 3.49 10.64
C SER A 154 -1.32 4.82 11.36
N MET A 155 -2.47 5.49 11.34
CA MET A 155 -2.67 6.74 12.06
C MET A 155 -2.66 6.54 13.58
N ALA A 156 -3.25 5.45 14.06
CA ALA A 156 -3.20 5.08 15.48
C ALA A 156 -1.76 4.88 15.97
N VAL A 157 -0.99 4.06 15.27
CA VAL A 157 0.41 3.75 15.61
C VAL A 157 1.30 5.00 15.48
N ALA A 158 1.11 5.82 14.46
CA ALA A 158 1.86 7.05 14.28
C ALA A 158 1.62 8.04 15.43
N LYS A 159 0.35 8.26 15.80
CA LYS A 159 0.01 9.13 16.94
C LYS A 159 0.52 8.59 18.27
N LEU A 160 0.45 7.27 18.46
CA LEU A 160 1.04 6.62 19.64
C LEU A 160 2.54 6.90 19.74
N SER A 161 3.26 6.76 18.64
CA SER A 161 4.71 6.99 18.59
C SER A 161 5.10 8.43 18.88
N VAL A 162 4.28 9.40 18.49
CA VAL A 162 4.48 10.82 18.81
C VAL A 162 4.18 11.09 20.28
N ALA A 163 3.07 10.58 20.80
CA ALA A 163 2.69 10.75 22.22
C ALA A 163 3.73 10.17 23.18
N ALA A 164 4.38 9.06 22.81
CA ALA A 164 5.43 8.42 23.60
C ALA A 164 6.72 9.28 23.72
N LYS A 165 6.95 10.20 22.78
CA LYS A 165 8.07 11.13 22.81
C LYS A 165 7.71 12.32 23.71
N LYS A 166 7.95 12.21 25.02
CA LYS A 166 7.69 13.24 26.05
C LYS A 166 8.52 14.55 25.90
N THR A 167 9.13 14.77 24.75
CA THR A 167 9.93 15.97 24.47
C THR A 167 9.03 17.09 23.97
N ILE A 168 9.35 18.35 24.29
CA ILE A 168 8.67 19.52 23.72
C ILE A 168 8.87 19.48 22.20
N VAL A 169 7.81 19.14 21.49
CA VAL A 169 7.81 19.03 20.03
C VAL A 169 7.17 20.31 19.50
N THR A 170 7.85 21.02 18.61
CA THR A 170 7.20 22.12 17.88
C THR A 170 6.24 21.53 16.86
N PRO A 171 5.23 22.26 16.36
CA PRO A 171 4.28 21.75 15.36
C PRO A 171 4.96 21.13 14.13
N ASP A 172 6.03 21.72 13.63
CA ASP A 172 6.78 21.21 12.48
C ASP A 172 7.47 19.87 12.80
N THR A 173 8.13 19.77 13.96
CA THR A 173 8.79 18.53 14.39
C THR A 173 7.78 17.43 14.76
N GLU A 174 6.56 17.79 15.16
CA GLU A 174 5.47 16.84 15.37
C GLU A 174 4.98 16.25 14.05
N ALA A 175 4.78 17.08 13.04
CA ALA A 175 4.37 16.64 11.71
C ALA A 175 5.40 15.67 11.09
N ASP A 176 6.68 16.01 11.15
CA ASP A 176 7.77 15.14 10.68
C ASP A 176 7.82 13.81 11.45
N ALA A 177 7.65 13.87 12.78
CA ALA A 177 7.65 12.66 13.60
C ALA A 177 6.43 11.78 13.31
N LEU A 178 5.27 12.38 13.05
CA LEU A 178 4.04 11.66 12.69
C LEU A 178 4.20 11.00 11.32
N GLU A 179 4.71 11.73 10.33
CA GLU A 179 4.96 11.17 9.00
C GLU A 179 5.97 10.03 9.05
N HIS A 180 7.07 10.19 9.77
CA HIS A 180 8.07 9.14 9.93
C HIS A 180 7.48 7.88 10.57
N ALA A 181 6.73 8.02 11.65
CA ALA A 181 6.08 6.88 12.32
C ALA A 181 5.02 6.22 11.44
N TYR A 182 4.24 7.00 10.70
CA TYR A 182 3.28 6.51 9.71
C TYR A 182 3.98 5.67 8.63
N ARG A 183 5.13 6.14 8.12
CA ARG A 183 5.90 5.42 7.10
C ARG A 183 6.49 4.11 7.63
N LEU A 184 6.97 4.09 8.87
CA LEU A 184 7.45 2.86 9.49
C LEU A 184 6.34 1.82 9.59
N GLU A 185 5.16 2.23 10.02
CA GLU A 185 3.99 1.34 10.08
C GLU A 185 3.59 0.82 8.69
N ARG A 186 3.56 1.70 7.67
CA ARG A 186 3.31 1.27 6.28
C ARG A 186 4.39 0.32 5.77
N GLY A 187 5.63 0.48 6.19
CA GLY A 187 6.72 -0.46 5.91
C GLY A 187 6.46 -1.83 6.50
N TRP A 188 6.04 -1.90 7.78
CA TRP A 188 5.62 -3.15 8.42
C TRP A 188 4.45 -3.81 7.68
N GLN A 189 3.43 -3.06 7.31
CA GLN A 189 2.29 -3.53 6.55
C GLN A 189 2.69 -4.07 5.17
N SER A 190 3.63 -3.40 4.50
CA SER A 190 4.17 -3.87 3.22
C SER A 190 4.94 -5.19 3.38
N ALA A 191 5.75 -5.31 4.43
CA ALA A 191 6.49 -6.53 4.74
C ALA A 191 5.53 -7.70 5.02
N TRP A 192 4.43 -7.46 5.73
CA TRP A 192 3.38 -8.45 5.95
C TRP A 192 2.80 -8.97 4.61
N ILE A 193 2.49 -8.07 3.68
CA ILE A 193 1.96 -8.45 2.35
C ILE A 193 3.00 -9.29 1.60
N VAL A 194 4.26 -8.87 1.60
CA VAL A 194 5.35 -9.60 0.92
C VAL A 194 5.48 -11.02 1.46
N ASP A 195 5.49 -11.17 2.77
CA ASP A 195 5.63 -12.46 3.45
C ASP A 195 4.43 -13.37 3.16
N GLN A 196 3.22 -12.90 3.40
CA GLN A 196 2.00 -13.69 3.23
C GLN A 196 1.72 -14.07 1.77
N MET A 197 2.13 -13.23 0.81
CA MET A 197 1.95 -13.50 -0.62
C MET A 197 3.16 -14.23 -1.25
N GLY A 198 4.24 -14.44 -0.51
CA GLY A 198 5.47 -15.06 -1.03
C GLY A 198 6.06 -14.27 -2.20
N LEU A 199 6.03 -12.93 -2.16
CA LEU A 199 6.50 -12.11 -3.26
C LEU A 199 8.02 -12.13 -3.35
N THR A 200 8.55 -12.50 -4.51
CA THR A 200 9.98 -12.64 -4.79
C THR A 200 10.52 -11.51 -5.67
#